data_fba816aceeabccce80f313c28d7e4407
#
_entry.id   fba816aceeabccce80f313c28d7e4407
#
_cell.length_a   1.000
_cell.length_b   1.000
_cell.length_c   1.000
_cell.angle_alpha   90.00
_cell.angle_beta   90.00
_cell.angle_gamma   90.00
#
_symmetry.space_group_name_H-M   'P 1'
#
loop_
_entity.id
_entity.type
_entity.pdbx_description
1 polymer ?
#
loop_
_entity_poly.entity_id
_entity_poly.type
_entity_poly.pdbx_seq_one_letter_code
_entity_poly.pdbx_strand_id
1 'polypeptide(L)'
;DTSFELTDFLSEDEMEIMEVRDELYKSYEVNALKSVYILVEPGEGEFSFDSEEGLIEALGDLEDALARMEGTVVTEAPGTNNEWISYDSIYRIVADAIGQDPQFGIEHNLEVFGEDLAPGDSFVEGDLASALSSLLSNDTVGDQLRGATWSERTSKHVGLTDDGSAIKFLRIRVDVEARSSAMVEQISGDMKEESFIVSSDTGGRAYAVGDLMTLSNLLSGLISSIVSSTAISLTVSLLVLAVLTRKIGQSLLIILPVGLAGSWVVGSMAVMGINWNVLTIMITALTIGLGIDYSIHVWRRFESNRESGMAIWPAMRDMYANTGSALLMSAGTTICGFMVLLLSPIPVIRDFGVVSSISVAFSLILALLVLPGLLAAEVRTNGNSSN
;
A
#
# COMPACT_ATOMS: atom_id res chain seq x y z
N ASP A 1 -0.99 -6.88 11.90
CA ASP A 1 -0.38 -7.09 10.59
C ASP A 1 -1.28 -6.51 9.52
N THR A 2 -0.80 -5.55 8.77
CA THR A 2 -1.44 -5.03 7.58
C THR A 2 -0.86 -5.80 6.40
N SER A 3 -1.39 -6.98 6.12
CA SER A 3 -1.05 -7.68 4.88
C SER A 3 -2.08 -7.31 3.83
N PHE A 4 -1.64 -6.67 2.78
CA PHE A 4 -2.41 -6.47 1.58
C PHE A 4 -1.85 -7.42 0.53
N GLU A 5 -2.56 -8.48 0.27
CA GLU A 5 -2.21 -9.41 -0.80
C GLU A 5 -3.17 -9.20 -1.98
N LEU A 6 -2.64 -9.21 -3.19
CA LEU A 6 -3.48 -9.12 -4.40
C LEU A 6 -4.48 -10.30 -4.44
N THR A 7 -4.12 -11.41 -3.82
CA THR A 7 -4.93 -12.61 -3.63
C THR A 7 -6.21 -12.37 -2.83
N ASP A 8 -6.23 -11.35 -1.96
CA ASP A 8 -7.42 -11.01 -1.17
C ASP A 8 -8.62 -10.59 -2.04
N PHE A 9 -8.37 -10.16 -3.27
CA PHE A 9 -9.39 -9.73 -4.23
C PHE A 9 -9.77 -10.82 -5.24
N LEU A 10 -9.10 -11.96 -5.23
CA LEU A 10 -9.36 -13.06 -6.15
C LEU A 10 -10.50 -13.95 -5.63
N SER A 11 -11.22 -14.57 -6.54
CA SER A 11 -12.18 -15.61 -6.20
C SER A 11 -11.48 -16.88 -5.73
N GLU A 12 -12.22 -17.79 -5.06
CA GLU A 12 -11.65 -19.07 -4.62
C GLU A 12 -11.08 -19.88 -5.78
N ASP A 13 -11.73 -19.87 -6.95
CA ASP A 13 -11.24 -20.55 -8.16
C ASP A 13 -9.94 -19.93 -8.70
N GLU A 14 -9.81 -18.59 -8.63
CA GLU A 14 -8.60 -17.89 -9.03
C GLU A 14 -7.48 -18.09 -8.02
N MET A 15 -7.77 -18.22 -6.72
CA MET A 15 -6.80 -18.59 -5.69
C MET A 15 -6.24 -20.00 -5.89
N GLU A 16 -7.08 -20.98 -6.28
CA GLU A 16 -6.61 -22.33 -6.59
C GLU A 16 -5.61 -22.33 -7.76
N ILE A 17 -5.87 -21.53 -8.80
CA ILE A 17 -4.93 -21.34 -9.90
C ILE A 17 -3.62 -20.72 -9.43
N MET A 18 -3.68 -19.75 -8.51
CA MET A 18 -2.50 -19.11 -7.93
C MET A 18 -1.70 -20.07 -7.06
N GLU A 19 -2.36 -20.92 -6.25
CA GLU A 19 -1.68 -21.97 -5.47
C GLU A 19 -0.98 -22.97 -6.37
N VAL A 20 -1.62 -23.41 -7.46
CA VAL A 20 -0.99 -24.32 -8.45
C VAL A 20 0.20 -23.64 -9.12
N ARG A 21 0.09 -22.36 -9.44
CA ARG A 21 1.20 -21.58 -9.99
C ARG A 21 2.36 -21.49 -8.98
N ASP A 22 2.09 -21.18 -7.71
CA ASP A 22 3.11 -21.06 -6.67
C ASP A 22 3.77 -22.41 -6.36
N GLU A 23 3.02 -23.51 -6.44
CA GLU A 23 3.57 -24.87 -6.36
C GLU A 23 4.47 -25.20 -7.55
N LEU A 24 4.08 -24.77 -8.76
CA LEU A 24 4.92 -24.90 -9.96
C LEU A 24 6.21 -24.08 -9.83
N TYR A 25 6.13 -22.85 -9.34
CA TYR A 25 7.31 -22.01 -9.11
C TYR A 25 8.26 -22.63 -8.09
N LYS A 26 7.75 -23.21 -6.99
CA LYS A 26 8.56 -23.95 -6.01
C LYS A 26 9.20 -25.21 -6.62
N SER A 27 8.45 -25.94 -7.42
CA SER A 27 8.90 -27.21 -8.01
C SER A 27 9.97 -27.01 -9.10
N TYR A 28 9.93 -25.87 -9.78
CA TYR A 28 10.87 -25.55 -10.86
C TYR A 28 11.91 -24.49 -10.47
N GLU A 29 11.98 -24.13 -9.17
CA GLU A 29 12.88 -23.08 -8.65
C GLU A 29 12.77 -21.73 -9.39
N VAL A 30 11.62 -21.47 -10.02
CA VAL A 30 11.34 -20.22 -10.70
C VAL A 30 10.77 -19.24 -9.69
N ASN A 31 11.55 -18.27 -9.27
CA ASN A 31 11.09 -17.23 -8.37
C ASN A 31 10.11 -16.29 -9.08
N ALA A 32 9.02 -15.95 -8.40
CA ALA A 32 8.07 -14.95 -8.87
C ALA A 32 8.66 -13.53 -8.68
N LEU A 33 9.64 -13.19 -9.52
CA LEU A 33 10.29 -11.89 -9.47
C LEU A 33 9.35 -10.78 -9.90
N LYS A 34 9.35 -9.70 -9.14
CA LYS A 34 8.64 -8.46 -9.47
C LYS A 34 9.66 -7.42 -9.91
N SER A 35 9.42 -6.77 -11.03
CA SER A 35 10.33 -5.74 -11.52
C SER A 35 10.04 -4.39 -10.84
N VAL A 36 11.08 -3.78 -10.32
CA VAL A 36 11.11 -2.41 -9.82
C VAL A 36 12.10 -1.64 -10.67
N TYR A 37 11.88 -0.36 -10.84
CA TYR A 37 12.70 0.45 -11.71
C TYR A 37 13.23 1.66 -10.95
N ILE A 38 14.51 2.03 -11.21
CA ILE A 38 15.03 3.35 -10.92
C ILE A 38 15.01 4.13 -12.24
N LEU A 39 14.25 5.21 -12.25
CA LEU A 39 14.15 6.13 -13.37
C LEU A 39 14.94 7.37 -13.03
N VAL A 40 15.91 7.74 -13.87
CA VAL A 40 16.70 8.96 -13.73
C VAL A 40 16.38 9.90 -14.86
N GLU A 41 15.97 11.10 -14.51
CA GLU A 41 15.79 12.23 -15.43
C GLU A 41 16.96 13.18 -15.28
N PRO A 42 17.50 13.74 -16.38
CA PRO A 42 18.56 14.74 -16.30
C PRO A 42 18.11 15.94 -15.47
N GLY A 43 19.06 16.58 -14.80
CA GLY A 43 18.85 17.84 -14.10
C GLY A 43 18.69 19.03 -15.08
N GLU A 44 19.20 20.21 -14.69
CA GLU A 44 19.23 21.39 -15.58
C GLU A 44 20.23 21.24 -16.74
N GLY A 45 21.10 20.19 -16.69
CA GLY A 45 21.97 19.77 -17.79
C GLY A 45 21.35 18.62 -18.57
N GLU A 46 21.41 18.64 -19.88
CA GLU A 46 20.85 17.58 -20.72
C GLU A 46 21.79 16.36 -20.71
N PHE A 47 21.30 15.16 -20.44
CA PHE A 47 21.94 13.94 -20.90
C PHE A 47 21.78 13.91 -22.42
N SER A 48 22.73 14.40 -23.13
CA SER A 48 22.75 14.28 -24.58
C SER A 48 23.66 13.13 -24.99
N PHE A 49 23.42 12.52 -26.16
CA PHE A 49 24.38 11.59 -26.74
C PHE A 49 25.75 12.25 -26.99
N ASP A 50 25.79 13.58 -27.01
CA ASP A 50 27.01 14.38 -27.16
C ASP A 50 27.73 14.67 -25.83
N SER A 51 27.11 14.33 -24.67
CA SER A 51 27.71 14.49 -23.34
C SER A 51 27.95 13.15 -22.70
N GLU A 52 28.97 12.47 -23.15
CA GLU A 52 29.40 11.16 -22.69
C GLU A 52 29.69 11.14 -21.20
N GLU A 53 30.31 12.21 -20.68
CA GLU A 53 30.72 12.31 -19.28
C GLU A 53 29.52 12.24 -18.28
N GLY A 54 28.44 12.96 -18.55
CA GLY A 54 27.24 12.93 -17.69
C GLY A 54 26.48 11.61 -17.76
N LEU A 55 26.51 10.93 -18.92
CA LEU A 55 25.90 9.60 -19.06
C LEU A 55 26.68 8.53 -18.28
N ILE A 56 28.00 8.58 -18.35
CA ILE A 56 28.91 7.69 -17.62
C ILE A 56 28.76 7.88 -16.11
N GLU A 57 28.72 9.14 -15.65
CA GLU A 57 28.50 9.46 -14.25
C GLU A 57 27.17 8.91 -13.73
N ALA A 58 26.07 9.13 -14.46
CA ALA A 58 24.77 8.60 -14.11
C ALA A 58 24.73 7.06 -14.04
N LEU A 59 25.45 6.37 -14.92
CA LEU A 59 25.56 4.90 -14.88
C LEU A 59 26.37 4.44 -13.69
N GLY A 60 27.47 5.10 -13.35
CA GLY A 60 28.27 4.81 -12.17
C GLY A 60 27.44 4.92 -10.88
N ASP A 61 26.70 6.02 -10.74
CA ASP A 61 25.82 6.23 -9.57
C ASP A 61 24.73 5.16 -9.47
N LEU A 62 24.19 4.70 -10.58
CA LEU A 62 23.18 3.64 -10.60
C LEU A 62 23.76 2.27 -10.26
N GLU A 63 25.00 1.96 -10.70
CA GLU A 63 25.68 0.72 -10.32
C GLU A 63 26.03 0.73 -8.82
N ASP A 64 26.50 1.85 -8.30
CA ASP A 64 26.77 2.01 -6.87
C ASP A 64 25.49 1.89 -6.03
N ALA A 65 24.36 2.41 -6.52
CA ALA A 65 23.07 2.23 -5.88
C ALA A 65 22.68 0.74 -5.79
N LEU A 66 22.84 0.00 -6.87
CA LEU A 66 22.57 -1.44 -6.90
C LEU A 66 23.49 -2.23 -5.97
N ALA A 67 24.78 -1.88 -5.91
CA ALA A 67 25.74 -2.51 -4.99
C ALA A 67 25.35 -2.29 -3.52
N ARG A 68 24.86 -1.12 -3.16
CA ARG A 68 24.36 -0.85 -1.79
C ARG A 68 23.11 -1.65 -1.44
N MET A 69 22.31 -2.02 -2.44
CA MET A 69 21.07 -2.80 -2.29
C MET A 69 21.28 -4.31 -2.25
N GLU A 70 22.51 -4.80 -2.42
CA GLU A 70 22.84 -6.22 -2.56
C GLU A 70 22.21 -7.11 -1.47
N GLY A 71 22.16 -6.66 -0.24
CA GLY A 71 21.54 -7.41 0.86
C GLY A 71 20.00 -7.52 0.80
N THR A 72 19.35 -6.71 -0.03
CA THR A 72 17.87 -6.57 -0.07
C THR A 72 17.28 -7.17 -1.33
N VAL A 73 18.05 -7.26 -2.40
CA VAL A 73 17.61 -7.58 -3.77
C VAL A 73 18.29 -8.84 -4.29
N VAL A 74 18.53 -9.81 -3.44
CA VAL A 74 19.20 -11.04 -3.84
C VAL A 74 18.23 -11.92 -4.59
N THR A 75 18.58 -12.29 -5.82
CA THR A 75 17.97 -13.38 -6.57
C THR A 75 19.04 -14.38 -6.94
N GLU A 76 18.86 -15.63 -6.55
CA GLU A 76 19.66 -16.72 -7.10
C GLU A 76 19.33 -16.89 -8.58
N ALA A 77 20.34 -16.81 -9.44
CA ALA A 77 20.15 -17.17 -10.83
C ALA A 77 19.87 -18.68 -10.93
N PRO A 78 18.84 -19.12 -11.66
CA PRO A 78 18.52 -20.54 -11.79
C PRO A 78 19.73 -21.33 -12.29
N GLY A 79 20.20 -22.29 -11.50
CA GLY A 79 21.26 -23.23 -11.86
C GLY A 79 22.69 -22.75 -11.59
N THR A 80 22.91 -21.66 -10.90
CA THR A 80 24.24 -21.21 -10.45
C THR A 80 24.27 -21.06 -8.93
N ASN A 81 25.43 -21.39 -8.33
CA ASN A 81 25.65 -21.15 -6.89
C ASN A 81 25.99 -19.69 -6.55
N ASN A 82 25.83 -18.79 -7.48
CA ASN A 82 26.13 -17.37 -7.30
C ASN A 82 24.84 -16.60 -7.00
N GLU A 83 24.84 -15.86 -5.92
CA GLU A 83 23.85 -14.86 -5.60
C GLU A 83 24.01 -13.71 -6.60
N TRP A 84 23.04 -13.56 -7.50
CA TRP A 84 23.06 -12.50 -8.50
C TRP A 84 21.94 -11.53 -8.19
N ILE A 85 22.25 -10.25 -8.19
CA ILE A 85 21.21 -9.24 -8.34
C ILE A 85 20.72 -9.33 -9.79
N SER A 86 19.44 -9.69 -9.98
CA SER A 86 18.85 -9.68 -11.31
C SER A 86 18.49 -8.26 -11.68
N TYR A 87 19.34 -7.64 -12.46
CA TYR A 87 19.08 -6.30 -12.99
C TYR A 87 19.32 -6.23 -14.49
N ASP A 88 18.73 -5.26 -15.14
CA ASP A 88 18.96 -4.93 -16.55
C ASP A 88 19.09 -3.43 -16.71
N SER A 89 20.21 -3.01 -17.26
CA SER A 89 20.57 -1.60 -17.45
C SER A 89 21.27 -1.42 -18.80
N ILE A 90 21.49 -0.19 -19.18
CA ILE A 90 22.28 0.13 -20.38
C ILE A 90 23.67 -0.47 -20.28
N TYR A 91 24.29 -0.40 -19.11
CA TYR A 91 25.59 -1.00 -18.87
C TYR A 91 25.60 -2.51 -19.23
N ARG A 92 24.66 -3.28 -18.67
CA ARG A 92 24.56 -4.71 -18.93
C ARG A 92 24.25 -5.03 -20.38
N ILE A 93 23.42 -4.20 -21.04
CA ILE A 93 23.11 -4.35 -22.45
C ILE A 93 24.37 -4.21 -23.31
N VAL A 94 25.20 -3.19 -23.03
CA VAL A 94 26.46 -2.96 -23.72
C VAL A 94 27.46 -4.08 -23.44
N ALA A 95 27.57 -4.51 -22.18
CA ALA A 95 28.43 -5.62 -21.79
C ALA A 95 28.02 -6.93 -22.48
N ASP A 96 26.72 -7.24 -22.55
CA ASP A 96 26.20 -8.39 -23.28
C ASP A 96 26.48 -8.29 -24.81
N ALA A 97 26.39 -7.08 -25.39
CA ALA A 97 26.70 -6.86 -26.79
C ALA A 97 28.19 -7.12 -27.11
N ILE A 98 29.10 -6.66 -26.25
CA ILE A 98 30.54 -6.94 -26.37
C ILE A 98 30.81 -8.43 -26.18
N GLY A 99 30.14 -9.09 -25.23
CA GLY A 99 30.28 -10.51 -24.99
C GLY A 99 29.80 -11.39 -26.16
N GLN A 100 28.76 -10.95 -26.89
CA GLN A 100 28.28 -11.64 -28.09
C GLN A 100 29.10 -11.32 -29.35
N ASP A 101 29.55 -10.09 -29.50
CA ASP A 101 30.39 -9.63 -30.61
C ASP A 101 31.52 -8.72 -30.10
N PRO A 102 32.73 -9.30 -29.89
CA PRO A 102 33.89 -8.49 -29.47
C PRO A 102 34.29 -7.38 -30.43
N GLN A 103 33.89 -7.44 -31.71
CA GLN A 103 34.14 -6.39 -32.68
C GLN A 103 33.35 -5.13 -32.32
N PHE A 104 32.17 -5.27 -31.74
CA PHE A 104 31.36 -4.17 -31.24
C PHE A 104 32.11 -3.31 -30.21
N GLY A 105 32.79 -3.96 -29.27
CA GLY A 105 33.63 -3.25 -28.29
C GLY A 105 34.79 -2.50 -28.93
N ILE A 106 35.45 -3.11 -29.92
CA ILE A 106 36.57 -2.48 -30.64
C ILE A 106 36.09 -1.28 -31.46
N GLU A 107 34.96 -1.40 -32.18
CA GLU A 107 34.40 -0.34 -33.03
C GLU A 107 34.00 0.89 -32.23
N HIS A 108 33.53 0.73 -31.01
CA HIS A 108 33.09 1.78 -30.12
C HIS A 108 34.12 2.14 -29.03
N ASN A 109 35.31 1.55 -29.07
CA ASN A 109 36.39 1.74 -28.09
C ASN A 109 35.92 1.53 -26.64
N LEU A 110 35.07 0.50 -26.44
CA LEU A 110 34.51 0.13 -25.15
C LEU A 110 35.24 -1.04 -24.54
N GLU A 111 35.59 -0.92 -23.26
CA GLU A 111 36.15 -1.99 -22.46
C GLU A 111 35.20 -2.28 -21.28
N VAL A 112 35.00 -3.57 -20.96
CA VAL A 112 34.25 -4.00 -19.79
C VAL A 112 35.24 -4.45 -18.74
N PHE A 113 35.25 -3.82 -17.59
CA PHE A 113 36.11 -4.15 -16.47
C PHE A 113 35.38 -5.09 -15.49
N GLY A 114 36.05 -6.17 -15.09
CA GLY A 114 35.54 -7.16 -14.15
C GLY A 114 35.20 -8.51 -14.79
N GLU A 115 35.44 -9.59 -14.05
CA GLU A 115 35.20 -10.97 -14.52
C GLU A 115 33.73 -11.38 -14.37
N ASP A 116 32.98 -10.79 -13.45
CA ASP A 116 31.69 -11.29 -13.00
C ASP A 116 30.48 -10.42 -13.38
N LEU A 117 30.65 -9.25 -13.99
CA LEU A 117 29.55 -8.31 -14.30
C LEU A 117 28.64 -8.00 -13.08
N ALA A 118 29.24 -8.04 -11.88
CA ALA A 118 28.52 -7.75 -10.66
C ALA A 118 28.29 -6.22 -10.52
N PRO A 119 27.18 -5.77 -9.94
CA PRO A 119 26.95 -4.35 -9.66
C PRO A 119 28.10 -3.75 -8.84
N GLY A 120 28.56 -2.56 -9.22
CA GLY A 120 29.64 -1.83 -8.54
C GLY A 120 31.08 -2.25 -8.89
N ASP A 121 31.30 -3.39 -9.60
CA ASP A 121 32.64 -3.89 -9.89
C ASP A 121 33.19 -3.49 -11.26
N SER A 122 32.35 -3.04 -12.16
CA SER A 122 32.75 -2.90 -13.55
C SER A 122 32.09 -1.70 -14.23
N PHE A 123 32.87 -0.98 -14.94
CA PHE A 123 32.49 0.23 -15.63
C PHE A 123 32.81 0.14 -17.11
N VAL A 124 31.98 0.72 -17.97
CA VAL A 124 32.22 0.79 -19.42
C VAL A 124 32.80 2.15 -19.74
N GLU A 125 34.06 2.19 -20.21
CA GLU A 125 34.67 3.40 -20.74
C GLU A 125 34.63 3.40 -22.28
N GLY A 126 34.55 4.58 -22.88
CA GLY A 126 34.64 4.76 -24.32
C GLY A 126 33.45 5.50 -24.93
N ASP A 127 33.20 5.33 -26.21
CA ASP A 127 32.11 6.00 -26.96
C ASP A 127 30.77 5.32 -26.77
N LEU A 128 30.20 5.49 -25.56
CA LEU A 128 28.93 4.89 -25.13
C LEU A 128 27.74 5.41 -25.95
N ALA A 129 27.76 6.71 -26.34
CA ALA A 129 26.69 7.31 -27.11
C ALA A 129 26.59 6.69 -28.52
N SER A 130 27.72 6.45 -29.17
CA SER A 130 27.78 5.74 -30.45
C SER A 130 27.30 4.31 -30.35
N ALA A 131 27.70 3.60 -29.29
CA ALA A 131 27.29 2.22 -29.04
C ALA A 131 25.76 2.12 -28.85
N LEU A 132 25.18 3.00 -28.03
CA LEU A 132 23.72 3.02 -27.78
C LEU A 132 22.94 3.36 -29.06
N SER A 133 23.43 4.30 -29.87
CA SER A 133 22.81 4.63 -31.16
C SER A 133 22.84 3.42 -32.12
N SER A 134 23.95 2.68 -32.14
CA SER A 134 24.09 1.45 -32.91
C SER A 134 23.10 0.36 -32.41
N LEU A 135 23.00 0.13 -31.11
CA LEU A 135 22.08 -0.85 -30.52
C LEU A 135 20.61 -0.49 -30.75
N LEU A 136 20.24 0.80 -30.64
CA LEU A 136 18.88 1.26 -30.93
C LEU A 136 18.46 1.04 -32.38
N SER A 137 19.43 0.94 -33.28
CA SER A 137 19.19 0.70 -34.71
C SER A 137 19.33 -0.79 -35.09
N ASN A 138 19.65 -1.66 -34.15
CA ASN A 138 19.96 -3.04 -34.40
C ASN A 138 18.77 -3.98 -34.10
N ASP A 139 18.15 -4.51 -35.14
CA ASP A 139 17.00 -5.42 -35.06
C ASP A 139 17.39 -6.91 -34.95
N THR A 140 18.66 -7.23 -34.71
CA THR A 140 19.08 -8.62 -34.46
C THR A 140 18.74 -9.03 -33.02
N VAL A 141 18.59 -10.34 -32.78
CA VAL A 141 18.25 -10.88 -31.46
C VAL A 141 19.42 -10.63 -30.50
N GLY A 142 19.19 -9.78 -29.50
CA GLY A 142 20.15 -9.44 -28.47
C GLY A 142 19.98 -10.24 -27.18
N ASP A 143 18.77 -10.76 -26.91
CA ASP A 143 18.49 -11.61 -25.77
C ASP A 143 18.00 -12.97 -26.28
N GLN A 144 18.88 -13.96 -26.26
CA GLN A 144 18.57 -15.32 -26.75
C GLN A 144 17.54 -16.04 -25.87
N LEU A 145 17.43 -15.69 -24.60
CA LEU A 145 16.49 -16.30 -23.67
C LEU A 145 15.07 -15.74 -23.83
N ARG A 146 14.96 -14.44 -24.11
CA ARG A 146 13.66 -13.75 -24.23
C ARG A 146 13.27 -13.45 -25.67
N GLY A 147 14.17 -13.69 -26.64
CA GLY A 147 13.93 -13.44 -28.06
C GLY A 147 13.81 -11.94 -28.43
N ALA A 148 14.21 -11.03 -27.53
CA ALA A 148 14.15 -9.60 -27.76
C ALA A 148 15.33 -9.14 -28.64
N THR A 149 15.05 -8.18 -29.54
CA THR A 149 16.10 -7.53 -30.33
C THR A 149 16.90 -6.52 -29.50
N TRP A 150 18.10 -6.17 -29.95
CA TRP A 150 18.89 -5.12 -29.31
C TRP A 150 18.13 -3.80 -29.22
N SER A 151 17.46 -3.43 -30.31
CA SER A 151 16.63 -2.21 -30.38
C SER A 151 15.52 -2.23 -29.35
N GLU A 152 14.75 -3.34 -29.24
CA GLU A 152 13.67 -3.48 -28.25
C GLU A 152 14.17 -3.46 -26.80
N ARG A 153 15.32 -4.09 -26.54
CA ARG A 153 15.90 -4.15 -25.20
C ARG A 153 16.42 -2.77 -24.80
N THR A 154 17.22 -2.13 -25.66
CA THR A 154 17.81 -0.80 -25.39
C THR A 154 16.74 0.27 -25.22
N SER A 155 15.72 0.30 -26.10
CA SER A 155 14.63 1.27 -26.02
C SER A 155 13.80 1.19 -24.73
N LYS A 156 13.84 0.07 -24.02
CA LYS A 156 13.20 -0.06 -22.69
C LYS A 156 13.96 0.65 -21.58
N HIS A 157 15.26 0.91 -21.77
CA HIS A 157 16.13 1.48 -20.75
C HIS A 157 16.54 2.92 -21.02
N VAL A 158 16.35 3.38 -22.24
CA VAL A 158 16.66 4.76 -22.68
C VAL A 158 15.40 5.38 -23.26
N GLY A 159 14.98 6.52 -22.74
CA GLY A 159 13.98 7.36 -23.37
C GLY A 159 14.64 8.51 -24.09
N LEU A 160 14.30 8.72 -25.36
CA LEU A 160 14.78 9.84 -26.16
C LEU A 160 13.77 10.97 -26.17
N THR A 161 14.24 12.18 -26.48
CA THR A 161 13.39 13.33 -26.82
C THR A 161 12.65 13.06 -28.13
N ASP A 162 11.57 13.80 -28.40
CA ASP A 162 10.71 13.60 -29.59
C ASP A 162 11.47 13.77 -30.93
N ASP A 163 12.55 14.50 -30.91
CA ASP A 163 13.47 14.68 -32.06
C ASP A 163 14.61 13.64 -32.09
N GLY A 164 14.72 12.78 -31.08
CA GLY A 164 15.76 11.76 -30.98
C GLY A 164 17.17 12.30 -30.69
N SER A 165 17.31 13.59 -30.36
CA SER A 165 18.61 14.27 -30.24
C SER A 165 19.22 14.15 -28.83
N ALA A 166 18.42 13.88 -27.80
CA ALA A 166 18.89 13.81 -26.41
C ALA A 166 18.21 12.69 -25.62
N ILE A 167 18.85 12.27 -24.55
CA ILE A 167 18.29 11.30 -23.62
C ILE A 167 17.37 12.03 -22.64
N LYS A 168 16.10 11.61 -22.61
CA LYS A 168 15.07 12.15 -21.72
C LYS A 168 15.08 11.49 -20.36
N PHE A 169 15.39 10.21 -20.31
CA PHE A 169 15.53 9.45 -19.07
C PHE A 169 16.36 8.19 -19.30
N LEU A 170 16.98 7.75 -18.23
CA LEU A 170 17.60 6.42 -18.11
C LEU A 170 16.78 5.58 -17.13
N ARG A 171 16.72 4.27 -17.36
CA ARG A 171 15.99 3.35 -16.52
C ARG A 171 16.81 2.10 -16.23
N ILE A 172 16.96 1.78 -14.97
CA ILE A 172 17.39 0.45 -14.52
C ILE A 172 16.17 -0.36 -14.11
N ARG A 173 16.13 -1.60 -14.52
CA ARG A 173 15.19 -2.61 -14.02
C ARG A 173 15.92 -3.47 -13.00
N VAL A 174 15.31 -3.63 -11.85
CA VAL A 174 15.75 -4.55 -10.79
C VAL A 174 14.64 -5.55 -10.55
N ASP A 175 14.95 -6.83 -10.64
CA ASP A 175 14.00 -7.90 -10.36
C ASP A 175 14.15 -8.31 -8.89
N VAL A 176 13.10 -8.16 -8.12
CA VAL A 176 13.08 -8.38 -6.67
C VAL A 176 12.10 -9.47 -6.27
N GLU A 177 12.44 -10.23 -5.26
CA GLU A 177 11.53 -11.19 -4.64
C GLU A 177 10.83 -10.53 -3.45
N ALA A 178 9.50 -10.31 -3.56
CA ALA A 178 8.70 -9.76 -2.50
C ALA A 178 7.58 -10.75 -2.10
N ARG A 179 7.82 -11.52 -1.03
CA ARG A 179 6.90 -12.57 -0.54
C ARG A 179 5.93 -12.06 0.53
N SER A 180 6.19 -10.91 1.14
CA SER A 180 5.38 -10.36 2.22
C SER A 180 5.27 -8.85 2.13
N SER A 181 4.24 -8.28 2.75
CA SER A 181 4.07 -6.83 2.85
C SER A 181 5.23 -6.14 3.58
N ALA A 182 5.86 -6.80 4.55
CA ALA A 182 7.05 -6.29 5.23
C ALA A 182 8.24 -6.18 4.28
N MET A 183 8.47 -7.19 3.41
CA MET A 183 9.50 -7.12 2.37
C MET A 183 9.20 -6.02 1.34
N VAL A 184 7.94 -5.87 0.94
CA VAL A 184 7.52 -4.79 0.03
C VAL A 184 7.84 -3.42 0.62
N GLU A 185 7.57 -3.21 1.90
CA GLU A 185 7.85 -1.95 2.58
C GLU A 185 9.36 -1.70 2.71
N GLN A 186 10.14 -2.73 3.06
CA GLN A 186 11.60 -2.66 3.15
C GLN A 186 12.21 -2.32 1.78
N ILE A 187 11.92 -3.10 0.73
CA ILE A 187 12.42 -2.88 -0.63
C ILE A 187 12.02 -1.47 -1.12
N SER A 188 10.77 -1.07 -0.84
CA SER A 188 10.32 0.29 -1.19
C SER A 188 11.08 1.39 -0.46
N GLY A 189 11.45 1.14 0.80
CA GLY A 189 12.28 2.05 1.59
C GLY A 189 13.67 2.19 0.98
N ASP A 190 14.33 1.07 0.75
CA ASP A 190 15.69 1.03 0.20
C ASP A 190 15.75 1.65 -1.20
N MET A 191 14.79 1.31 -2.07
CA MET A 191 14.71 1.89 -3.42
C MET A 191 14.51 3.41 -3.41
N LYS A 192 13.74 3.94 -2.46
CA LYS A 192 13.56 5.39 -2.31
C LYS A 192 14.81 6.08 -1.78
N GLU A 193 15.51 5.44 -0.85
CA GLU A 193 16.77 5.94 -0.29
C GLU A 193 17.82 6.01 -1.39
N GLU A 194 18.00 4.93 -2.16
CA GLU A 194 18.94 4.89 -3.26
C GLU A 194 18.58 5.89 -4.37
N SER A 195 17.31 6.01 -4.73
CA SER A 195 16.91 7.02 -5.71
C SER A 195 17.17 8.46 -5.23
N PHE A 196 17.09 8.71 -3.93
CA PHE A 196 17.45 10.01 -3.35
C PHE A 196 18.96 10.26 -3.43
N ILE A 197 19.79 9.26 -3.14
CA ILE A 197 21.26 9.35 -3.24
C ILE A 197 21.65 9.66 -4.70
N VAL A 198 21.18 8.85 -5.65
CA VAL A 198 21.43 9.07 -7.08
C VAL A 198 21.00 10.47 -7.54
N SER A 199 19.84 10.94 -7.07
CA SER A 199 19.36 12.30 -7.37
C SER A 199 20.27 13.38 -6.82
N SER A 200 20.88 13.15 -5.63
CA SER A 200 21.81 14.09 -4.99
C SER A 200 23.14 14.15 -5.72
N ASP A 201 23.65 13.01 -6.14
CA ASP A 201 24.99 12.86 -6.70
C ASP A 201 25.02 13.31 -8.17
N THR A 202 23.98 12.97 -8.96
CA THR A 202 23.87 13.38 -10.36
C THR A 202 23.35 14.81 -10.56
N GLY A 203 22.80 15.45 -9.52
CA GLY A 203 22.06 16.71 -9.67
C GLY A 203 20.78 16.60 -10.51
N GLY A 204 20.43 15.39 -10.93
CA GLY A 204 19.19 15.04 -11.64
C GLY A 204 18.03 14.73 -10.71
N ARG A 205 16.99 14.11 -11.26
CA ARG A 205 15.86 13.60 -10.50
C ARG A 205 15.78 12.11 -10.71
N ALA A 206 15.94 11.33 -9.64
CA ALA A 206 15.78 9.89 -9.66
C ALA A 206 14.51 9.47 -8.91
N TYR A 207 13.81 8.48 -9.43
CA TYR A 207 12.55 7.99 -8.89
C TYR A 207 12.54 6.47 -8.87
N ALA A 208 12.21 5.90 -7.71
CA ALA A 208 11.84 4.50 -7.64
C ALA A 208 10.39 4.33 -8.13
N VAL A 209 10.19 3.53 -9.18
CA VAL A 209 8.89 3.32 -9.83
C VAL A 209 8.63 1.82 -10.06
N GLY A 210 7.36 1.46 -10.16
CA GLY A 210 6.93 0.08 -10.39
C GLY A 210 5.69 -0.28 -9.58
N ASP A 211 5.11 -1.44 -9.87
CA ASP A 211 3.89 -1.90 -9.20
C ASP A 211 4.10 -2.06 -7.69
N LEU A 212 5.28 -2.56 -7.29
CA LEU A 212 5.65 -2.74 -5.89
C LEU A 212 5.75 -1.40 -5.16
N MET A 213 6.30 -0.36 -5.81
CA MET A 213 6.35 1.00 -5.25
C MET A 213 4.94 1.58 -5.10
N THR A 214 4.10 1.37 -6.10
CA THR A 214 2.70 1.80 -6.06
C THR A 214 1.96 1.12 -4.92
N LEU A 215 2.16 -0.19 -4.75
CA LEU A 215 1.57 -0.97 -3.66
C LEU A 215 2.02 -0.45 -2.28
N SER A 216 3.32 -0.26 -2.09
CA SER A 216 3.87 0.29 -0.84
C SER A 216 3.31 1.68 -0.50
N ASN A 217 3.23 2.56 -1.50
CA ASN A 217 2.66 3.90 -1.32
C ASN A 217 1.15 3.85 -0.99
N LEU A 218 0.41 2.92 -1.60
CA LEU A 218 -1.00 2.70 -1.26
C LEU A 218 -1.14 2.21 0.18
N LEU A 219 -0.35 1.21 0.61
CA LEU A 219 -0.40 0.67 1.97
C LEU A 219 -0.11 1.75 3.02
N SER A 220 0.98 2.50 2.85
CA SER A 220 1.33 3.59 3.77
C SER A 220 0.29 4.72 3.77
N GLY A 221 -0.26 5.06 2.61
CA GLY A 221 -1.36 6.01 2.45
C GLY A 221 -2.65 5.56 3.14
N LEU A 222 -2.97 4.26 3.08
CA LEU A 222 -4.14 3.69 3.74
C LEU A 222 -4.02 3.78 5.26
N ILE A 223 -2.88 3.41 5.85
CA ILE A 223 -2.64 3.50 7.31
C ILE A 223 -2.78 4.94 7.80
N SER A 224 -2.14 5.89 7.12
CA SER A 224 -2.29 7.32 7.44
C SER A 224 -3.75 7.80 7.33
N SER A 225 -4.46 7.31 6.33
CA SER A 225 -5.87 7.64 6.08
C SER A 225 -6.80 7.10 7.16
N ILE A 226 -6.53 5.90 7.73
CA ILE A 226 -7.32 5.33 8.84
C ILE A 226 -7.28 6.26 10.04
N VAL A 227 -6.08 6.66 10.48
CA VAL A 227 -5.90 7.49 11.67
C VAL A 227 -6.56 8.85 11.47
N SER A 228 -6.29 9.49 10.34
CA SER A 228 -6.83 10.83 10.06
C SER A 228 -8.34 10.82 9.86
N SER A 229 -8.90 9.87 9.11
CA SER A 229 -10.36 9.79 8.89
C SER A 229 -11.12 9.47 10.18
N THR A 230 -10.58 8.57 11.01
CA THR A 230 -11.16 8.25 12.32
C THR A 230 -11.14 9.45 13.25
N ALA A 231 -10.02 10.16 13.33
CA ALA A 231 -9.91 11.38 14.15
C ALA A 231 -10.86 12.49 13.68
N ILE A 232 -10.94 12.71 12.35
CA ILE A 232 -11.86 13.67 11.76
C ILE A 232 -13.32 13.28 12.05
N SER A 233 -13.68 12.01 11.83
CA SER A 233 -15.05 11.53 12.09
C SER A 233 -15.45 11.71 13.54
N LEU A 234 -14.59 11.35 14.50
CA LEU A 234 -14.84 11.55 15.93
C LEU A 234 -14.96 13.04 16.28
N THR A 235 -14.10 13.89 15.73
CA THR A 235 -14.12 15.33 15.98
C THR A 235 -15.39 15.97 15.44
N VAL A 236 -15.75 15.70 14.19
CA VAL A 236 -16.97 16.23 13.58
C VAL A 236 -18.20 15.73 14.34
N SER A 237 -18.22 14.47 14.70
CA SER A 237 -19.29 13.88 15.49
C SER A 237 -19.44 14.52 16.85
N LEU A 238 -18.34 14.78 17.54
CA LEU A 238 -18.34 15.48 18.83
C LEU A 238 -18.88 16.92 18.69
N LEU A 239 -18.49 17.63 17.62
CA LEU A 239 -18.99 18.96 17.33
C LEU A 239 -20.50 18.95 17.08
N VAL A 240 -21.00 18.04 16.26
CA VAL A 240 -22.44 17.88 16.02
C VAL A 240 -23.18 17.59 17.33
N LEU A 241 -22.66 16.64 18.13
CA LEU A 241 -23.23 16.34 19.45
C LEU A 241 -23.21 17.56 20.39
N ALA A 242 -22.12 18.31 20.42
CA ALA A 242 -22.02 19.52 21.27
C ALA A 242 -23.07 20.59 20.89
N VAL A 243 -23.36 20.73 19.59
CA VAL A 243 -24.42 21.61 19.10
C VAL A 243 -25.80 21.09 19.50
N LEU A 244 -26.06 19.81 19.37
CA LEU A 244 -27.35 19.16 19.68
C LEU A 244 -27.65 19.18 21.18
N THR A 245 -26.67 18.80 22.01
CA THR A 245 -26.84 18.69 23.47
C THR A 245 -26.69 20.04 24.19
N ARG A 246 -25.99 21.00 23.56
CA ARG A 246 -25.54 22.25 24.15
C ARG A 246 -24.72 22.10 25.44
N LYS A 247 -24.21 20.90 25.71
CA LYS A 247 -23.41 20.57 26.89
C LYS A 247 -22.28 19.61 26.49
N ILE A 248 -21.03 20.06 26.55
CA ILE A 248 -19.86 19.28 26.17
C ILE A 248 -19.76 17.97 26.98
N GLY A 249 -20.07 18.01 28.28
CA GLY A 249 -20.03 16.80 29.13
C GLY A 249 -20.97 15.69 28.65
N GLN A 250 -22.22 16.07 28.26
CA GLN A 250 -23.16 15.10 27.69
C GLN A 250 -22.71 14.57 26.33
N SER A 251 -22.13 15.42 25.48
CA SER A 251 -21.58 14.99 24.19
C SER A 251 -20.48 13.94 24.36
N LEU A 252 -19.58 14.13 25.33
CA LEU A 252 -18.53 13.18 25.66
C LEU A 252 -19.09 11.84 26.17
N LEU A 253 -20.16 11.87 26.99
CA LEU A 253 -20.83 10.67 27.45
C LEU A 253 -21.50 9.89 26.31
N ILE A 254 -22.06 10.58 25.31
CA ILE A 254 -22.73 9.99 24.16
C ILE A 254 -21.72 9.35 23.19
N ILE A 255 -20.55 10.00 22.98
CA ILE A 255 -19.55 9.51 22.04
C ILE A 255 -18.69 8.35 22.60
N LEU A 256 -18.61 8.22 23.93
CA LEU A 256 -17.79 7.21 24.60
C LEU A 256 -18.15 5.76 24.19
N PRO A 257 -19.43 5.32 24.17
CA PRO A 257 -19.80 4.00 23.67
C PRO A 257 -19.42 3.78 22.21
N VAL A 258 -19.44 4.85 21.39
CA VAL A 258 -19.08 4.78 19.97
C VAL A 258 -17.58 4.52 19.80
N GLY A 259 -16.75 5.24 20.56
CA GLY A 259 -15.30 4.99 20.57
C GLY A 259 -14.95 3.58 21.06
N LEU A 260 -15.69 3.11 22.07
CA LEU A 260 -15.53 1.75 22.58
C LEU A 260 -15.96 0.69 21.55
N ALA A 261 -17.05 0.94 20.80
CA ALA A 261 -17.46 0.06 19.70
C ALA A 261 -16.37 -0.07 18.64
N GLY A 262 -15.79 1.06 18.21
CA GLY A 262 -14.67 1.05 17.28
C GLY A 262 -13.48 0.23 17.78
N SER A 263 -13.09 0.40 19.04
CA SER A 263 -12.01 -0.38 19.65
C SER A 263 -12.31 -1.88 19.71
N TRP A 264 -13.56 -2.26 19.98
CA TRP A 264 -13.99 -3.66 20.01
C TRP A 264 -14.02 -4.28 18.61
N VAL A 265 -14.39 -3.52 17.60
CA VAL A 265 -14.33 -3.97 16.19
C VAL A 265 -12.89 -4.28 15.79
N VAL A 266 -11.95 -3.37 16.07
CA VAL A 266 -10.51 -3.59 15.81
C VAL A 266 -9.99 -4.81 16.58
N GLY A 267 -10.37 -4.95 17.86
CA GLY A 267 -10.01 -6.12 18.66
C GLY A 267 -10.58 -7.42 18.10
N SER A 268 -11.82 -7.42 17.58
CA SER A 268 -12.43 -8.60 16.98
C SER A 268 -11.75 -9.00 15.66
N MET A 269 -11.36 -8.03 14.84
CA MET A 269 -10.57 -8.30 13.63
C MET A 269 -9.27 -9.02 13.96
N ALA A 270 -8.53 -8.53 14.97
CA ALA A 270 -7.28 -9.15 15.42
C ALA A 270 -7.48 -10.60 15.91
N VAL A 271 -8.56 -10.85 16.65
CA VAL A 271 -8.88 -12.22 17.17
C VAL A 271 -9.28 -13.16 16.03
N MET A 272 -9.99 -12.66 15.03
CA MET A 272 -10.45 -13.44 13.88
C MET A 272 -9.39 -13.61 12.79
N GLY A 273 -8.24 -12.96 12.92
CA GLY A 273 -7.19 -12.99 11.90
C GLY A 273 -7.55 -12.23 10.62
N ILE A 274 -8.51 -11.30 10.69
CA ILE A 274 -8.92 -10.48 9.55
C ILE A 274 -7.94 -9.32 9.39
N ASN A 275 -7.26 -9.29 8.24
CA ASN A 275 -6.29 -8.26 7.92
C ASN A 275 -6.95 -6.93 7.50
N TRP A 276 -6.20 -5.85 7.69
CA TRP A 276 -6.61 -4.54 7.19
C TRP A 276 -6.51 -4.51 5.67
N ASN A 277 -7.61 -4.19 5.02
CA ASN A 277 -7.69 -3.97 3.58
C ASN A 277 -8.50 -2.71 3.28
N VAL A 278 -8.60 -2.33 2.01
CA VAL A 278 -9.30 -1.11 1.59
C VAL A 278 -10.75 -1.07 2.09
N LEU A 279 -11.45 -2.20 2.11
CA LEU A 279 -12.85 -2.26 2.56
C LEU A 279 -12.95 -2.24 4.10
N THR A 280 -12.09 -3.01 4.80
CA THR A 280 -12.14 -3.06 6.28
C THR A 280 -11.74 -1.74 6.94
N ILE A 281 -10.89 -0.95 6.28
CA ILE A 281 -10.53 0.40 6.71
C ILE A 281 -11.76 1.32 6.78
N MET A 282 -12.65 1.24 5.80
CA MET A 282 -13.87 2.05 5.76
C MET A 282 -14.84 1.73 6.90
N ILE A 283 -14.76 0.52 7.48
CA ILE A 283 -15.66 0.08 8.54
C ILE A 283 -15.47 0.91 9.81
N THR A 284 -14.26 1.40 10.10
CA THR A 284 -14.02 2.23 11.30
C THR A 284 -14.84 3.52 11.24
N ALA A 285 -14.85 4.19 10.09
CA ALA A 285 -15.68 5.37 9.89
C ALA A 285 -17.18 5.03 9.89
N LEU A 286 -17.57 3.91 9.30
CA LEU A 286 -18.94 3.40 9.31
C LEU A 286 -19.41 3.10 10.74
N THR A 287 -18.56 2.45 11.56
CA THR A 287 -18.84 2.16 12.97
C THR A 287 -19.16 3.43 13.76
N ILE A 288 -18.36 4.48 13.56
CA ILE A 288 -18.58 5.78 14.21
C ILE A 288 -19.90 6.37 13.76
N GLY A 289 -20.18 6.40 12.45
CA GLY A 289 -21.42 6.98 11.90
C GLY A 289 -22.66 6.27 12.40
N LEU A 290 -22.74 4.95 12.30
CA LEU A 290 -23.90 4.16 12.76
C LEU A 290 -24.01 4.17 14.29
N GLY A 291 -22.88 4.10 15.00
CA GLY A 291 -22.85 4.10 16.46
C GLY A 291 -23.39 5.39 17.07
N ILE A 292 -23.08 6.51 16.44
CA ILE A 292 -23.60 7.83 16.87
C ILE A 292 -25.10 7.92 16.69
N ASP A 293 -25.66 7.45 15.59
CA ASP A 293 -27.10 7.47 15.35
C ASP A 293 -27.86 6.72 16.45
N TYR A 294 -27.41 5.51 16.81
CA TYR A 294 -28.02 4.75 17.90
C TYR A 294 -27.91 5.50 19.24
N SER A 295 -26.74 6.06 19.52
CA SER A 295 -26.50 6.80 20.76
C SER A 295 -27.35 8.07 20.86
N ILE A 296 -27.51 8.81 19.78
CA ILE A 296 -28.37 10.01 19.71
C ILE A 296 -29.83 9.65 19.97
N HIS A 297 -30.34 8.59 19.35
CA HIS A 297 -31.72 8.16 19.54
C HIS A 297 -32.01 7.74 20.99
N VAL A 298 -31.09 6.96 21.59
CA VAL A 298 -31.17 6.52 22.99
C VAL A 298 -31.14 7.74 23.94
N TRP A 299 -30.15 8.60 23.77
CA TRP A 299 -30.03 9.84 24.58
C TRP A 299 -31.26 10.75 24.45
N ARG A 300 -31.68 11.01 23.22
CA ARG A 300 -32.80 11.93 22.96
C ARG A 300 -34.11 11.46 23.60
N ARG A 301 -34.39 10.14 23.50
CA ARG A 301 -35.56 9.56 24.14
C ARG A 301 -35.50 9.65 25.65
N PHE A 302 -34.34 9.28 26.23
CA PHE A 302 -34.13 9.38 27.67
C PHE A 302 -34.31 10.82 28.19
N GLU A 303 -33.65 11.78 27.52
CA GLU A 303 -33.75 13.23 27.91
C GLU A 303 -35.18 13.74 27.79
N SER A 304 -35.89 13.45 26.72
CA SER A 304 -37.31 13.85 26.53
C SER A 304 -38.20 13.28 27.64
N ASN A 305 -38.00 12.04 28.05
CA ASN A 305 -38.73 11.44 29.13
C ASN A 305 -38.39 12.11 30.49
N ARG A 306 -37.14 12.50 30.68
CA ARG A 306 -36.71 13.25 31.88
C ARG A 306 -37.27 14.68 31.90
N GLU A 307 -37.30 15.38 30.80
CA GLU A 307 -37.91 16.71 30.63
C GLU A 307 -39.42 16.66 30.92
N SER A 308 -40.06 15.53 30.63
CA SER A 308 -41.48 15.29 30.96
C SER A 308 -41.73 14.98 32.44
N GLY A 309 -40.68 15.01 33.28
CA GLY A 309 -40.80 14.76 34.74
C GLY A 309 -40.75 13.27 35.13
N MET A 310 -40.44 12.35 34.24
CA MET A 310 -40.32 10.92 34.60
C MET A 310 -39.09 10.70 35.47
N ALA A 311 -39.21 9.83 36.48
CA ALA A 311 -38.07 9.34 37.25
C ALA A 311 -37.13 8.52 36.34
N ILE A 312 -35.87 8.32 36.80
CA ILE A 312 -34.80 7.63 35.96
C ILE A 312 -35.28 6.27 35.46
N TRP A 313 -35.81 5.42 36.33
CA TRP A 313 -36.21 4.04 35.96
C TRP A 313 -37.42 3.98 34.98
N PRO A 314 -38.51 4.72 35.18
CA PRO A 314 -39.60 4.81 34.22
C PRO A 314 -39.12 5.39 32.87
N ALA A 315 -38.24 6.39 32.84
CA ALA A 315 -37.70 6.98 31.65
C ALA A 315 -36.88 5.97 30.86
N MET A 316 -36.05 5.17 31.55
CA MET A 316 -35.29 4.07 30.92
C MET A 316 -36.19 2.99 30.33
N ARG A 317 -37.18 2.56 31.12
CA ARG A 317 -38.13 1.52 30.68
C ARG A 317 -38.88 1.91 29.40
N ASP A 318 -39.32 3.15 29.32
CA ASP A 318 -40.01 3.66 28.15
C ASP A 318 -39.06 3.77 26.95
N MET A 319 -37.81 4.23 27.19
CA MET A 319 -36.77 4.30 26.17
C MET A 319 -36.49 2.88 25.57
N TYR A 320 -36.35 1.84 26.39
CA TYR A 320 -36.14 0.48 25.90
C TYR A 320 -37.35 -0.05 25.15
N ALA A 321 -38.58 0.14 25.68
CA ALA A 321 -39.79 -0.37 25.06
C ALA A 321 -40.07 0.23 23.68
N ASN A 322 -39.82 1.50 23.51
CA ASN A 322 -40.15 2.21 22.27
C ASN A 322 -38.93 2.39 21.34
N THR A 323 -37.89 3.10 21.81
CA THR A 323 -36.71 3.37 20.99
C THR A 323 -35.80 2.16 20.84
N GLY A 324 -35.56 1.43 21.96
CA GLY A 324 -34.70 0.25 21.93
C GLY A 324 -35.22 -0.84 20.98
N SER A 325 -36.53 -1.12 21.02
CA SER A 325 -37.14 -2.10 20.12
C SER A 325 -37.05 -1.69 18.62
N ALA A 326 -37.24 -0.40 18.34
CA ALA A 326 -37.11 0.12 16.98
C ALA A 326 -35.64 0.03 16.47
N LEU A 327 -34.66 0.34 17.34
CA LEU A 327 -33.25 0.24 17.01
C LEU A 327 -32.81 -1.22 16.80
N LEU A 328 -33.34 -2.16 17.59
CA LEU A 328 -33.09 -3.60 17.41
C LEU A 328 -33.59 -4.09 16.05
N MET A 329 -34.78 -3.69 15.63
CA MET A 329 -35.30 -4.05 14.31
C MET A 329 -34.48 -3.43 13.18
N SER A 330 -34.13 -2.15 13.29
CA SER A 330 -33.29 -1.45 12.28
C SER A 330 -31.91 -2.06 12.18
N ALA A 331 -31.21 -2.27 13.29
CA ALA A 331 -29.90 -2.90 13.30
C ALA A 331 -29.96 -4.36 12.80
N GLY A 332 -31.00 -5.09 13.16
CA GLY A 332 -31.21 -6.47 12.68
C GLY A 332 -31.30 -6.55 11.16
N THR A 333 -32.06 -5.66 10.53
CA THR A 333 -32.14 -5.59 9.05
C THR A 333 -30.78 -5.21 8.43
N THR A 334 -30.06 -4.29 9.03
CA THR A 334 -28.73 -3.88 8.55
C THR A 334 -27.72 -5.02 8.67
N ILE A 335 -27.71 -5.73 9.81
CA ILE A 335 -26.86 -6.92 10.01
C ILE A 335 -27.19 -7.98 8.97
N CYS A 336 -28.47 -8.30 8.76
CA CYS A 336 -28.88 -9.27 7.73
C CYS A 336 -28.40 -8.81 6.33
N GLY A 337 -28.47 -7.53 6.03
CA GLY A 337 -27.96 -6.99 4.77
C GLY A 337 -26.46 -7.21 4.58
N PHE A 338 -25.66 -6.95 5.60
CA PHE A 338 -24.20 -7.22 5.56
C PHE A 338 -23.88 -8.72 5.55
N MET A 339 -24.66 -9.54 6.24
CA MET A 339 -24.46 -10.99 6.23
C MET A 339 -24.67 -11.63 4.85
N VAL A 340 -25.41 -11.00 3.93
CA VAL A 340 -25.51 -11.47 2.54
C VAL A 340 -24.14 -11.47 1.84
N LEU A 341 -23.23 -10.55 2.22
CA LEU A 341 -21.88 -10.48 1.66
C LEU A 341 -21.02 -11.71 2.00
N LEU A 342 -21.39 -12.49 3.02
CA LEU A 342 -20.73 -13.77 3.34
C LEU A 342 -20.86 -14.81 2.23
N LEU A 343 -21.85 -14.64 1.33
CA LEU A 343 -22.04 -15.50 0.18
C LEU A 343 -21.14 -15.15 -1.00
N SER A 344 -20.34 -14.08 -0.88
CA SER A 344 -19.40 -13.67 -1.93
C SER A 344 -18.27 -14.68 -2.09
N PRO A 345 -17.87 -15.05 -3.31
CA PRO A 345 -16.67 -15.84 -3.54
C PRO A 345 -15.38 -15.05 -3.25
N ILE A 346 -15.44 -13.72 -3.15
CA ILE A 346 -14.28 -12.85 -2.94
C ILE A 346 -14.05 -12.67 -1.42
N PRO A 347 -12.88 -13.10 -0.88
CA PRO A 347 -12.59 -13.07 0.56
C PRO A 347 -12.74 -11.68 1.19
N VAL A 348 -12.21 -10.64 0.54
CA VAL A 348 -12.29 -9.25 1.03
C VAL A 348 -13.73 -8.77 1.23
N ILE A 349 -14.66 -9.20 0.38
CA ILE A 349 -16.09 -8.87 0.49
C ILE A 349 -16.72 -9.63 1.65
N ARG A 350 -16.35 -10.91 1.87
CA ARG A 350 -16.80 -11.69 3.04
C ARG A 350 -16.35 -11.04 4.34
N ASP A 351 -15.09 -10.68 4.44
CA ASP A 351 -14.50 -10.02 5.61
C ASP A 351 -15.18 -8.69 5.90
N PHE A 352 -15.44 -7.89 4.87
CA PHE A 352 -16.21 -6.66 4.99
C PHE A 352 -17.61 -6.93 5.54
N GLY A 353 -18.30 -7.96 5.07
CA GLY A 353 -19.62 -8.37 5.57
C GLY A 353 -19.60 -8.78 7.04
N VAL A 354 -18.62 -9.60 7.45
CA VAL A 354 -18.43 -10.02 8.84
C VAL A 354 -18.17 -8.83 9.76
N VAL A 355 -17.15 -8.05 9.43
CA VAL A 355 -16.70 -6.94 10.31
C VAL A 355 -17.77 -5.84 10.39
N SER A 356 -18.48 -5.56 9.29
CA SER A 356 -19.60 -4.61 9.29
C SER A 356 -20.76 -5.10 10.16
N SER A 357 -21.09 -6.39 10.09
CA SER A 357 -22.15 -6.99 10.94
C SER A 357 -21.79 -6.89 12.43
N ILE A 358 -20.56 -7.21 12.79
CA ILE A 358 -20.03 -7.10 14.15
C ILE A 358 -20.03 -5.63 14.62
N SER A 359 -19.65 -4.71 13.75
CA SER A 359 -19.64 -3.27 14.01
C SER A 359 -21.02 -2.74 14.39
N VAL A 360 -22.04 -3.08 13.60
CA VAL A 360 -23.44 -2.70 13.88
C VAL A 360 -23.91 -3.29 15.20
N ALA A 361 -23.60 -4.58 15.44
CA ALA A 361 -23.97 -5.26 16.68
C ALA A 361 -23.33 -4.62 17.92
N PHE A 362 -22.03 -4.35 17.90
CA PHE A 362 -21.34 -3.70 19.02
C PHE A 362 -21.84 -2.28 19.25
N SER A 363 -22.03 -1.51 18.19
CA SER A 363 -22.57 -0.15 18.28
C SER A 363 -23.94 -0.14 18.95
N LEU A 364 -24.84 -1.05 18.56
CA LEU A 364 -26.15 -1.20 19.16
C LEU A 364 -26.09 -1.63 20.63
N ILE A 365 -25.31 -2.69 20.94
CA ILE A 365 -25.16 -3.22 22.28
C ILE A 365 -24.65 -2.13 23.24
N LEU A 366 -23.60 -1.42 22.84
CA LEU A 366 -23.01 -0.37 23.68
C LEU A 366 -23.94 0.84 23.83
N ALA A 367 -24.68 1.22 22.80
CA ALA A 367 -25.68 2.29 22.87
C ALA A 367 -26.85 1.91 23.78
N LEU A 368 -27.28 0.64 23.81
CA LEU A 368 -28.40 0.20 24.63
C LEU A 368 -28.00 -0.19 26.07
N LEU A 369 -26.78 -0.69 26.31
CA LEU A 369 -26.39 -1.15 27.64
C LEU A 369 -25.51 -0.14 28.38
N VAL A 370 -24.51 0.44 27.71
CA VAL A 370 -23.54 1.32 28.37
C VAL A 370 -24.06 2.74 28.49
N LEU A 371 -24.59 3.30 27.40
CA LEU A 371 -25.04 4.72 27.40
C LEU A 371 -26.13 5.02 28.43
N PRO A 372 -27.21 4.22 28.60
CA PRO A 372 -28.23 4.48 29.63
C PRO A 372 -27.67 4.45 31.04
N GLY A 373 -26.71 3.55 31.31
CA GLY A 373 -26.01 3.48 32.58
C GLY A 373 -25.23 4.77 32.88
N LEU A 374 -24.51 5.29 31.89
CA LEU A 374 -23.78 6.56 31.99
C LEU A 374 -24.70 7.75 32.22
N LEU A 375 -25.81 7.85 31.46
CA LEU A 375 -26.81 8.90 31.62
C LEU A 375 -27.48 8.88 33.00
N ALA A 376 -27.79 7.70 33.52
CA ALA A 376 -28.33 7.56 34.86
C ALA A 376 -27.34 7.98 35.97
N ALA A 377 -26.05 7.66 35.78
CA ALA A 377 -24.99 8.07 36.69
C ALA A 377 -24.82 9.61 36.71
N GLU A 378 -24.82 10.25 35.52
CA GLU A 378 -24.75 11.71 35.40
C GLU A 378 -25.90 12.41 36.13
N VAL A 379 -27.13 11.94 35.94
CA VAL A 379 -28.30 12.54 36.61
C VAL A 379 -28.22 12.43 38.15
N ARG A 380 -27.66 11.29 38.65
CA ARG A 380 -27.47 11.11 40.11
C ARG A 380 -26.41 12.04 40.68
N THR A 381 -25.29 12.21 39.98
CA THR A 381 -24.20 13.10 40.41
C THR A 381 -24.62 14.55 40.40
N ASN A 382 -25.33 15.01 39.38
CA ASN A 382 -25.83 16.37 39.29
C ASN A 382 -26.97 16.67 40.33
N GLY A 383 -27.77 15.66 40.69
CA GLY A 383 -28.79 15.78 41.73
C GLY A 383 -28.22 15.83 43.15
N ASN A 384 -27.05 15.27 43.41
CA ASN A 384 -26.37 15.36 44.71
C ASN A 384 -25.58 16.65 44.93
N SER A 385 -25.22 17.35 43.85
CA SER A 385 -24.49 18.64 43.93
C SER A 385 -25.41 19.85 44.08
N SER A 386 -26.73 19.65 44.05
CA SER A 386 -27.75 20.71 44.20
C SER A 386 -28.48 20.68 45.56
N ASN A 387 -28.07 19.78 46.44
CA ASN A 387 -28.45 19.75 47.86
C ASN A 387 -27.24 20.12 48.73
#